data_3acda36d585b07aebd670f41ac2dc217
#
_entry.id   3acda36d585b07aebd670f41ac2dc217
#
_cell.length_a   1.000
_cell.length_b   1.000
_cell.length_c   1.000
_cell.angle_alpha   90.00
_cell.angle_beta   90.00
_cell.angle_gamma   90.00
#
_symmetry.space_group_name_H-M   'P 1'
#
loop_
_entity.id
_entity.type
_entity.pdbx_description
1 polymer ?
#
loop_
_entity_poly.entity_id
_entity_poly.type
_entity_poly.pdbx_seq_one_letter_code
_entity_poly.pdbx_strand_id
1 'polypeptide(L)'
;PVYHLERAKVIASFDANLLDDDPASVSNIRGFARGRRPQGPTSEAEMSRVYAAENNLTVTGSMADERVAIKVADVPRLVAALARVMLDGASVEGVAEEVRGMLGESAATWLTHLVEDLRAHPAESVLAAGPQQPAAVHELIHRMNRSMHGRVGSGPVSYVALPWDDGSDVSISELAASLRSGEVETLVIVGGNP
;
A
#
# COMPACT_ATOMS: atom_id res chain seq x y z
N PRO A 1 -2.86 4.71 8.34
CA PRO A 1 -2.41 5.76 7.41
C PRO A 1 -3.61 6.48 6.80
N VAL A 2 -3.37 7.74 6.40
CA VAL A 2 -4.27 8.54 5.55
C VAL A 2 -3.46 8.97 4.34
N TYR A 3 -3.99 8.74 3.15
CA TYR A 3 -3.31 9.02 1.89
C TYR A 3 -3.82 10.34 1.30
N HIS A 4 -2.88 11.25 0.99
CA HIS A 4 -3.13 12.54 0.35
C HIS A 4 -2.76 12.43 -1.14
N LEU A 5 -3.57 11.71 -1.91
CA LEU A 5 -3.26 11.36 -3.30
C LEU A 5 -3.13 12.58 -4.23
N GLU A 6 -3.74 13.71 -3.87
CA GLU A 6 -3.55 14.99 -4.56
C GLU A 6 -2.13 15.57 -4.49
N ARG A 7 -1.32 15.03 -3.58
CA ARG A 7 0.08 15.44 -3.36
C ARG A 7 1.08 14.42 -3.92
N ALA A 8 0.57 13.31 -4.47
CA ALA A 8 1.40 12.23 -4.96
C ALA A 8 1.65 12.35 -6.47
N LYS A 9 2.91 12.21 -6.87
CA LYS A 9 3.36 12.00 -8.25
C LYS A 9 3.36 10.51 -8.61
N VAL A 10 3.68 9.66 -7.64
CA VAL A 10 3.71 8.20 -7.79
C VAL A 10 2.83 7.56 -6.73
N ILE A 11 1.93 6.69 -7.16
CA ILE A 11 1.03 5.93 -6.29
C ILE A 11 1.22 4.45 -6.62
N ALA A 12 1.67 3.64 -5.66
CA ALA A 12 1.80 2.20 -5.83
C ALA A 12 0.90 1.45 -4.85
N SER A 13 0.02 0.64 -5.41
CA SER A 13 -0.97 -0.18 -4.72
C SER A 13 -0.55 -1.65 -4.77
N PHE A 14 -0.43 -2.27 -3.60
CA PHE A 14 -0.15 -3.69 -3.42
C PHE A 14 -1.40 -4.39 -2.87
N ASP A 15 -2.25 -4.89 -3.77
CA ASP A 15 -3.53 -5.51 -3.45
C ASP A 15 -4.45 -4.60 -2.61
N ALA A 16 -4.32 -3.27 -2.83
CA ALA A 16 -5.08 -2.23 -2.14
C ALA A 16 -6.04 -1.55 -3.13
N ASN A 17 -7.35 -1.66 -2.88
CA ASN A 17 -8.35 -0.99 -3.70
C ASN A 17 -8.68 0.40 -3.15
N LEU A 18 -7.71 1.32 -3.25
CA LEU A 18 -7.76 2.67 -2.68
C LEU A 18 -8.95 3.51 -3.15
N LEU A 19 -9.44 3.24 -4.36
CA LEU A 19 -10.49 4.03 -5.01
C LEU A 19 -11.90 3.43 -4.82
N ASP A 20 -12.05 2.38 -3.99
CA ASP A 20 -13.35 1.73 -3.79
C ASP A 20 -13.51 1.21 -2.35
N ASP A 21 -12.80 0.12 -1.97
CA ASP A 21 -12.99 -0.57 -0.68
C ASP A 21 -12.27 0.10 0.52
N ASP A 22 -11.44 1.13 0.28
CA ASP A 22 -10.75 1.83 1.36
C ASP A 22 -11.74 2.67 2.18
N PRO A 23 -11.67 2.68 3.51
CA PRO A 23 -12.54 3.52 4.36
C PRO A 23 -12.50 5.01 3.99
N ALA A 24 -11.39 5.49 3.42
CA ALA A 24 -11.22 6.84 2.94
C ALA A 24 -11.44 6.98 1.42
N SER A 25 -12.10 6.01 0.75
CA SER A 25 -12.23 5.94 -0.71
C SER A 25 -12.72 7.23 -1.36
N VAL A 26 -13.72 7.90 -0.78
CA VAL A 26 -14.23 9.19 -1.29
C VAL A 26 -13.14 10.28 -1.29
N SER A 27 -12.34 10.35 -0.23
CA SER A 27 -11.20 11.27 -0.14
C SER A 27 -10.11 10.89 -1.15
N ASN A 28 -9.81 9.59 -1.25
CA ASN A 28 -8.83 9.04 -2.17
C ASN A 28 -9.22 9.32 -3.62
N ILE A 29 -10.47 9.07 -4.03
CA ILE A 29 -11.00 9.38 -5.37
C ILE A 29 -10.84 10.87 -5.67
N ARG A 30 -11.21 11.73 -4.72
CA ARG A 30 -11.09 13.18 -4.90
C ARG A 30 -9.63 13.62 -5.04
N GLY A 31 -8.75 13.09 -4.22
CA GLY A 31 -7.30 13.36 -4.29
C GLY A 31 -6.70 12.84 -5.60
N PHE A 32 -7.00 11.61 -5.97
CA PHE A 32 -6.61 11.00 -7.24
C PHE A 32 -7.05 11.84 -8.45
N ALA A 33 -8.33 12.20 -8.51
CA ALA A 33 -8.87 13.01 -9.62
C ALA A 33 -8.16 14.38 -9.75
N ARG A 34 -7.74 14.99 -8.64
CA ARG A 34 -6.94 16.22 -8.66
C ARG A 34 -5.53 15.98 -9.20
N GLY A 35 -4.85 14.91 -8.76
CA GLY A 35 -3.51 14.53 -9.23
C GLY A 35 -3.47 14.12 -10.70
N ARG A 36 -4.60 13.65 -11.24
CA ARG A 36 -4.75 13.25 -12.66
C ARG A 36 -5.26 14.37 -13.56
N ARG A 37 -5.58 15.52 -12.99
CA ARG A 37 -6.03 16.67 -13.79
C ARG A 37 -4.84 17.51 -14.22
N PRO A 38 -4.54 17.59 -15.53
CA PRO A 38 -3.46 18.42 -16.04
C PRO A 38 -3.60 19.87 -15.60
N GLN A 39 -2.52 20.46 -15.12
CA GLN A 39 -2.43 21.87 -14.78
C GLN A 39 -1.52 22.57 -15.81
N GLY A 40 -2.05 23.54 -16.53
CA GLY A 40 -1.27 24.27 -17.52
C GLY A 40 -1.32 23.68 -18.95
N PRO A 41 -0.40 24.11 -19.86
CA PRO A 41 -0.32 23.61 -21.23
C PRO A 41 -0.07 22.11 -21.26
N THR A 42 -0.72 21.40 -22.19
CA THR A 42 -0.67 19.92 -22.30
C THR A 42 0.75 19.35 -22.45
N SER A 43 1.68 20.13 -23.01
CA SER A 43 3.09 19.73 -23.19
C SER A 43 3.91 19.74 -21.89
N GLU A 44 3.43 20.41 -20.83
CA GLU A 44 4.13 20.56 -19.54
C GLU A 44 3.31 19.97 -18.39
N ALA A 45 2.14 19.40 -18.68
CA ALA A 45 1.23 18.92 -17.68
C ALA A 45 1.71 17.55 -17.15
N GLU A 46 2.12 17.54 -15.89
CA GLU A 46 2.44 16.32 -15.17
C GLU A 46 1.19 15.77 -14.47
N MET A 47 0.93 14.48 -14.64
CA MET A 47 -0.10 13.73 -13.91
C MET A 47 0.56 12.74 -12.98
N SER A 48 -0.12 12.40 -11.89
CA SER A 48 0.32 11.31 -11.03
C SER A 48 0.34 9.99 -11.81
N ARG A 49 1.36 9.16 -11.58
CA ARG A 49 1.49 7.84 -12.16
C ARG A 49 1.06 6.78 -11.16
N VAL A 50 0.26 5.83 -11.59
CA VAL A 50 -0.33 4.80 -10.74
C VAL A 50 0.14 3.42 -11.14
N TYR A 51 0.67 2.70 -10.17
CA TYR A 51 1.12 1.32 -10.25
C TYR A 51 0.19 0.43 -9.43
N ALA A 52 -0.26 -0.68 -9.97
CA ALA A 52 -1.06 -1.66 -9.25
C ALA A 52 -0.52 -3.09 -9.41
N ALA A 53 -0.26 -3.74 -8.29
CA ALA A 53 0.06 -5.16 -8.21
C ALA A 53 -1.08 -5.86 -7.46
N GLU A 54 -1.93 -6.60 -8.17
CA GLU A 54 -3.17 -7.14 -7.63
C GLU A 54 -3.58 -8.46 -8.30
N ASN A 55 -4.39 -9.24 -7.62
CA ASN A 55 -4.93 -10.49 -8.17
C ASN A 55 -6.16 -10.24 -9.06
N ASN A 56 -7.13 -9.52 -8.54
CA ASN A 56 -8.35 -9.16 -9.26
C ASN A 56 -8.22 -7.76 -9.86
N LEU A 57 -8.91 -7.52 -10.98
CA LEU A 57 -9.00 -6.17 -11.52
C LEU A 57 -9.95 -5.34 -10.64
N THR A 58 -9.37 -4.46 -9.85
CA THR A 58 -10.10 -3.52 -9.00
C THR A 58 -10.35 -2.18 -9.68
N VAL A 59 -11.10 -1.27 -9.05
CA VAL A 59 -11.24 0.11 -9.53
C VAL A 59 -9.88 0.80 -9.58
N THR A 60 -9.05 0.62 -8.55
CA THR A 60 -7.68 1.15 -8.52
C THR A 60 -6.82 0.59 -9.65
N GLY A 61 -6.85 -0.73 -9.86
CA GLY A 61 -6.11 -1.36 -10.94
C GLY A 61 -6.58 -1.00 -12.33
N SER A 62 -7.88 -0.72 -12.52
CA SER A 62 -8.42 -0.26 -13.79
C SER A 62 -7.99 1.17 -14.17
N MET A 63 -7.61 1.95 -13.16
CA MET A 63 -7.11 3.32 -13.31
C MET A 63 -5.58 3.42 -13.31
N ALA A 64 -4.88 2.29 -13.14
CA ALA A 64 -3.43 2.25 -13.12
C ALA A 64 -2.81 2.45 -14.50
N ASP A 65 -1.69 3.18 -14.56
CA ASP A 65 -0.88 3.33 -15.76
C ASP A 65 -0.06 2.06 -16.02
N GLU A 66 0.40 1.42 -14.93
CA GLU A 66 1.05 0.13 -15.00
C GLU A 66 0.44 -0.85 -13.98
N ARG A 67 -0.08 -1.94 -14.48
CA ARG A 67 -0.70 -2.99 -13.69
C ARG A 67 -0.01 -4.33 -13.92
N VAL A 68 0.30 -5.02 -12.85
CA VAL A 68 0.74 -6.42 -12.88
C VAL A 68 -0.26 -7.31 -12.15
N ALA A 69 -0.70 -8.37 -12.83
CA ALA A 69 -1.55 -9.39 -12.23
C ALA A 69 -0.67 -10.42 -11.51
N ILE A 70 -0.80 -10.50 -10.18
CA ILE A 70 -0.06 -11.46 -9.34
C ILE A 70 -1.01 -12.12 -8.34
N LYS A 71 -0.64 -13.30 -7.85
CA LYS A 71 -1.41 -13.96 -6.80
C LYS A 71 -1.28 -13.17 -5.49
N VAL A 72 -2.35 -13.13 -4.69
CA VAL A 72 -2.33 -12.49 -3.36
C VAL A 72 -1.18 -13.01 -2.49
N ALA A 73 -0.90 -14.31 -2.55
CA ALA A 73 0.19 -14.95 -1.82
C ALA A 73 1.61 -14.50 -2.27
N ASP A 74 1.73 -13.90 -3.45
CA ASP A 74 3.00 -13.43 -4.00
C ASP A 74 3.24 -11.92 -3.73
N VAL A 75 2.22 -11.19 -3.31
CA VAL A 75 2.35 -9.77 -2.93
C VAL A 75 3.44 -9.56 -1.86
N PRO A 76 3.52 -10.37 -0.78
CA PRO A 76 4.59 -10.23 0.20
C PRO A 76 6.00 -10.37 -0.39
N ARG A 77 6.17 -11.25 -1.39
CA ARG A 77 7.46 -11.45 -2.06
C ARG A 77 7.85 -10.22 -2.89
N LEU A 78 6.89 -9.66 -3.63
CA LEU A 78 7.12 -8.46 -4.43
C LEU A 78 7.44 -7.24 -3.53
N VAL A 79 6.72 -7.07 -2.42
CA VAL A 79 6.98 -5.99 -1.45
C VAL A 79 8.33 -6.17 -0.78
N ALA A 80 8.71 -7.40 -0.41
CA ALA A 80 10.04 -7.68 0.14
C ALA A 80 11.16 -7.39 -0.87
N ALA A 81 10.97 -7.72 -2.13
CA ALA A 81 11.92 -7.40 -3.21
C ALA A 81 12.09 -5.89 -3.36
N LEU A 82 10.98 -5.13 -3.40
CA LEU A 82 11.02 -3.68 -3.43
C LEU A 82 11.73 -3.08 -2.20
N ALA A 83 11.46 -3.61 -1.01
CA ALA A 83 12.08 -3.14 0.24
C ALA A 83 13.60 -3.34 0.24
N ARG A 84 14.11 -4.44 -0.30
CA ARG A 84 15.57 -4.65 -0.46
C ARG A 84 16.22 -3.58 -1.31
N VAL A 85 15.57 -3.13 -2.37
CA VAL A 85 16.05 -2.05 -3.21
C VAL A 85 15.98 -0.70 -2.50
N MET A 86 14.83 -0.41 -1.87
CA MET A 86 14.53 0.92 -1.33
C MET A 86 15.14 1.17 0.06
N LEU A 87 15.32 0.13 0.87
CA LEU A 87 15.82 0.26 2.25
C LEU A 87 17.25 -0.26 2.41
N ASP A 88 17.60 -1.34 1.73
CA ASP A 88 18.89 -2.04 1.94
C ASP A 88 19.90 -1.71 0.84
N GLY A 89 19.52 -0.96 -0.19
CA GLY A 89 20.40 -0.54 -1.29
C GLY A 89 20.79 -1.66 -2.25
N ALA A 90 20.00 -2.73 -2.34
CA ALA A 90 20.23 -3.80 -3.31
C ALA A 90 20.14 -3.27 -4.75
N SER A 91 20.88 -3.90 -5.68
CA SER A 91 20.82 -3.49 -7.08
C SER A 91 19.45 -3.80 -7.69
N VAL A 92 18.94 -2.88 -8.47
CA VAL A 92 17.63 -3.03 -9.14
C VAL A 92 17.67 -4.22 -10.09
N GLU A 93 18.74 -4.33 -10.88
CA GLU A 93 18.92 -5.38 -11.87
C GLU A 93 18.96 -6.77 -11.23
N GLY A 94 19.70 -6.92 -10.12
CA GLY A 94 19.80 -8.18 -9.39
C GLY A 94 18.47 -8.61 -8.79
N VAL A 95 17.74 -7.66 -8.18
CA VAL A 95 16.41 -7.94 -7.61
C VAL A 95 15.38 -8.18 -8.70
N ALA A 96 15.42 -7.45 -9.82
CA ALA A 96 14.53 -7.67 -10.95
C ALA A 96 14.73 -9.07 -11.56
N GLU A 97 15.96 -9.56 -11.64
CA GLU A 97 16.24 -10.93 -12.11
C GLU A 97 15.66 -12.00 -11.17
N GLU A 98 15.77 -11.81 -9.86
CA GLU A 98 15.13 -12.70 -8.88
C GLU A 98 13.60 -12.68 -9.02
N VAL A 99 12.99 -11.47 -9.16
CA VAL A 99 11.56 -11.30 -9.37
C VAL A 99 11.10 -11.94 -10.68
N ARG A 100 11.90 -11.82 -11.75
CA ARG A 100 11.67 -12.50 -13.03
C ARG A 100 11.58 -14.01 -12.86
N GLY A 101 12.50 -14.59 -12.12
CA GLY A 101 12.50 -16.03 -11.83
C GLY A 101 11.31 -16.49 -10.98
N MET A 102 10.83 -15.65 -10.06
CA MET A 102 9.75 -16.01 -9.13
C MET A 102 8.35 -15.67 -9.65
N LEU A 103 8.18 -14.49 -10.25
CA LEU A 103 6.88 -13.89 -10.58
C LEU A 103 6.70 -13.60 -12.08
N GLY A 104 7.74 -13.81 -12.88
CA GLY A 104 7.71 -13.60 -14.32
C GLY A 104 8.17 -12.22 -14.77
N GLU A 105 8.32 -12.08 -16.10
CA GLU A 105 8.87 -10.88 -16.75
C GLU A 105 8.07 -9.61 -16.44
N SER A 106 6.74 -9.71 -16.51
CA SER A 106 5.88 -8.54 -16.27
C SER A 106 6.06 -7.94 -14.89
N ALA A 107 6.26 -8.78 -13.85
CA ALA A 107 6.49 -8.32 -12.49
C ALA A 107 7.88 -7.68 -12.33
N ALA A 108 8.90 -8.20 -13.01
CA ALA A 108 10.25 -7.65 -13.00
C ALA A 108 10.29 -6.27 -13.68
N THR A 109 9.67 -6.13 -14.85
CA THR A 109 9.57 -4.86 -15.57
C THR A 109 8.79 -3.83 -14.75
N TRP A 110 7.63 -4.21 -14.22
CA TRP A 110 6.81 -3.37 -13.36
C TRP A 110 7.60 -2.86 -12.13
N LEU A 111 8.37 -3.77 -11.46
CA LEU A 111 9.22 -3.39 -10.34
C LEU A 111 10.29 -2.37 -10.73
N THR A 112 10.94 -2.58 -11.88
CA THR A 112 12.00 -1.68 -12.37
C THR A 112 11.46 -0.28 -12.62
N HIS A 113 10.35 -0.15 -13.35
CA HIS A 113 9.71 1.14 -13.63
C HIS A 113 9.23 1.83 -12.33
N LEU A 114 8.63 1.06 -11.41
CA LEU A 114 8.23 1.62 -10.12
C LEU A 114 9.44 2.18 -9.35
N VAL A 115 10.55 1.44 -9.27
CA VAL A 115 11.76 1.90 -8.56
C VAL A 115 12.33 3.17 -9.18
N GLU A 116 12.34 3.28 -10.51
CA GLU A 116 12.79 4.48 -11.23
C GLU A 116 11.96 5.70 -10.83
N ASP A 117 10.63 5.58 -10.87
CA ASP A 117 9.72 6.66 -10.52
C ASP A 117 9.78 7.03 -9.02
N LEU A 118 9.89 6.03 -8.13
CA LEU A 118 10.05 6.28 -6.69
C LEU A 118 11.35 7.03 -6.37
N ARG A 119 12.43 6.75 -7.09
CA ARG A 119 13.70 7.45 -6.94
C ARG A 119 13.67 8.86 -7.52
N ALA A 120 12.88 9.09 -8.57
CA ALA A 120 12.69 10.40 -9.16
C ALA A 120 11.81 11.31 -8.27
N HIS A 121 10.84 10.75 -7.56
CA HIS A 121 9.83 11.50 -6.78
C HIS A 121 9.66 10.98 -5.33
N PRO A 122 10.75 10.81 -4.54
CA PRO A 122 10.65 10.13 -3.25
C PRO A 122 9.70 10.85 -2.27
N ALA A 123 9.74 12.18 -2.20
CA ALA A 123 8.90 12.96 -1.28
C ALA A 123 7.42 13.06 -1.72
N GLU A 124 7.12 12.69 -2.95
CA GLU A 124 5.79 12.77 -3.58
C GLU A 124 5.27 11.38 -3.98
N SER A 125 5.72 10.33 -3.29
CA SER A 125 5.32 8.94 -3.57
C SER A 125 4.46 8.36 -2.46
N VAL A 126 3.50 7.51 -2.83
CA VAL A 126 2.62 6.75 -1.91
C VAL A 126 2.77 5.27 -2.21
N LEU A 127 3.12 4.49 -1.20
CA LEU A 127 2.98 3.04 -1.22
C LEU A 127 1.84 2.64 -0.28
N ALA A 128 0.92 1.80 -0.74
CA ALA A 128 -0.21 1.30 0.02
C ALA A 128 -0.37 -0.22 -0.12
N ALA A 129 -0.67 -0.91 0.98
CA ALA A 129 -1.00 -2.32 0.99
C ALA A 129 -2.47 -2.54 1.35
N GLY A 130 -3.10 -3.53 0.73
CA GLY A 130 -4.47 -3.92 1.04
C GLY A 130 -4.61 -4.49 2.46
N PRO A 131 -5.78 -4.32 3.09
CA PRO A 131 -5.98 -4.66 4.51
C PRO A 131 -5.80 -6.16 4.79
N GLN A 132 -5.97 -7.02 3.80
CA GLN A 132 -5.79 -8.47 3.89
C GLN A 132 -4.33 -8.92 3.88
N GLN A 133 -3.39 -8.01 3.59
CA GLN A 133 -1.97 -8.36 3.57
C GLN A 133 -1.41 -8.56 4.99
N PRO A 134 -0.43 -9.46 5.17
CA PRO A 134 0.20 -9.69 6.47
C PRO A 134 0.80 -8.43 7.09
N ALA A 135 0.84 -8.36 8.43
CA ALA A 135 1.42 -7.24 9.18
C ALA A 135 2.85 -6.87 8.72
N ALA A 136 3.68 -7.85 8.39
CA ALA A 136 5.02 -7.63 7.88
C ALA A 136 5.05 -6.83 6.55
N VAL A 137 4.05 -7.01 5.68
CA VAL A 137 3.91 -6.22 4.45
C VAL A 137 3.60 -4.77 4.78
N HIS A 138 2.66 -4.54 5.70
CA HIS A 138 2.33 -3.18 6.16
C HIS A 138 3.53 -2.50 6.80
N GLU A 139 4.31 -3.22 7.62
CA GLU A 139 5.54 -2.69 8.21
C GLU A 139 6.54 -2.25 7.15
N LEU A 140 6.82 -3.09 6.14
CA LEU A 140 7.72 -2.73 5.05
C LEU A 140 7.23 -1.51 4.25
N ILE A 141 5.94 -1.45 3.93
CA ILE A 141 5.33 -0.29 3.26
C ILE A 141 5.50 0.99 4.10
N HIS A 142 5.24 0.93 5.41
CA HIS A 142 5.44 2.07 6.28
C HIS A 142 6.90 2.51 6.36
N ARG A 143 7.84 1.57 6.46
CA ARG A 143 9.27 1.87 6.47
C ARG A 143 9.73 2.52 5.17
N MET A 144 9.28 2.04 4.02
CA MET A 144 9.59 2.63 2.72
C MET A 144 9.00 4.04 2.58
N ASN A 145 7.72 4.23 2.89
CA ASN A 145 7.11 5.57 2.90
C ASN A 145 7.87 6.54 3.81
N ARG A 146 8.23 6.09 5.02
CA ARG A 146 8.99 6.91 5.97
C ARG A 146 10.39 7.25 5.45
N SER A 147 11.08 6.30 4.84
CA SER A 147 12.41 6.52 4.25
C SER A 147 12.36 7.57 3.14
N MET A 148 11.37 7.50 2.27
CA MET A 148 11.20 8.43 1.16
C MET A 148 10.77 9.84 1.61
N HIS A 149 9.91 9.94 2.62
CA HIS A 149 9.37 11.23 3.08
C HIS A 149 10.26 11.97 4.09
N GLY A 150 11.24 11.29 4.67
CA GLY A 150 12.16 11.84 5.67
C GLY A 150 11.53 12.12 7.04
N ARG A 151 10.50 12.98 7.11
CA ARG A 151 9.78 13.30 8.36
C ARG A 151 8.32 12.85 8.29
N VAL A 152 7.80 12.37 9.42
CA VAL A 152 6.38 12.02 9.53
C VAL A 152 5.52 13.25 9.22
N GLY A 153 4.58 13.10 8.29
CA GLY A 153 3.63 14.15 7.88
C GLY A 153 4.18 15.15 6.84
N SER A 154 5.44 15.02 6.39
CA SER A 154 5.96 15.88 5.32
C SER A 154 5.57 15.40 3.91
N GLY A 155 5.36 14.09 3.73
CA GLY A 155 4.94 13.48 2.46
C GLY A 155 3.43 13.36 2.28
N PRO A 156 2.99 12.64 1.25
CA PRO A 156 1.57 12.40 0.96
C PRO A 156 0.94 11.31 1.83
N VAL A 157 1.62 10.79 2.85
CA VAL A 157 1.08 9.84 3.83
C VAL A 157 1.15 10.44 5.23
N SER A 158 0.01 10.48 5.91
CA SER A 158 -0.06 10.87 7.32
C SER A 158 -0.66 9.74 8.16
N TYR A 159 -0.48 9.83 9.47
CA TYR A 159 -0.99 8.85 10.43
C TYR A 159 -1.87 9.56 11.46
N VAL A 160 -3.03 8.99 11.70
CA VAL A 160 -3.97 9.47 12.71
C VAL A 160 -4.14 8.35 13.73
N ALA A 161 -4.02 8.68 15.02
CA ALA A 161 -4.33 7.75 16.09
C ALA A 161 -5.83 7.45 16.07
N LEU A 162 -6.18 6.18 16.21
CA LEU A 162 -7.58 5.78 16.33
C LEU A 162 -8.08 6.17 17.74
N PRO A 163 -9.28 6.80 17.86
CA PRO A 163 -9.79 7.26 19.15
C PRO A 163 -10.04 6.12 20.15
N TRP A 164 -10.15 4.89 19.68
CA TRP A 164 -10.40 3.68 20.47
C TRP A 164 -9.17 2.79 20.64
N ASP A 165 -7.99 3.21 20.16
CA ASP A 165 -6.73 2.50 20.35
C ASP A 165 -6.14 2.88 21.72
N ASP A 166 -6.83 2.49 22.77
CA ASP A 166 -6.43 2.68 24.17
C ASP A 166 -5.67 1.48 24.75
N GLY A 167 -5.33 0.50 23.92
CA GLY A 167 -4.67 -0.73 24.33
C GLY A 167 -5.58 -1.73 25.04
N SER A 168 -6.89 -1.50 25.01
CA SER A 168 -7.89 -2.42 25.60
C SER A 168 -8.27 -3.58 24.68
N ASP A 169 -7.77 -3.58 23.45
CA ASP A 169 -8.02 -4.64 22.47
C ASP A 169 -7.40 -5.97 22.94
N VAL A 170 -8.24 -6.97 23.08
CA VAL A 170 -7.85 -8.33 23.46
C VAL A 170 -7.78 -9.18 22.19
N SER A 171 -6.73 -9.98 22.04
CA SER A 171 -6.64 -10.90 20.90
C SER A 171 -7.73 -11.98 20.98
N ILE A 172 -8.12 -12.53 19.83
CA ILE A 172 -9.08 -13.64 19.76
C ILE A 172 -8.59 -14.87 20.57
N SER A 173 -7.27 -15.07 20.68
CA SER A 173 -6.68 -16.14 21.47
C SER A 173 -6.86 -15.92 22.97
N GLU A 174 -6.71 -14.69 23.45
CA GLU A 174 -6.94 -14.30 24.84
C GLU A 174 -8.42 -14.38 25.19
N LEU A 175 -9.30 -13.88 24.31
CA LEU A 175 -10.74 -14.02 24.47
C LEU A 175 -11.13 -15.50 24.59
N ALA A 176 -10.60 -16.36 23.71
CA ALA A 176 -10.86 -17.79 23.77
C ALA A 176 -10.32 -18.45 25.05
N ALA A 177 -9.23 -17.95 25.61
CA ALA A 177 -8.71 -18.41 26.91
C ALA A 177 -9.64 -17.99 28.05
N SER A 178 -10.09 -16.74 28.11
CA SER A 178 -11.00 -16.21 29.12
C SER A 178 -12.38 -16.88 29.10
N LEU A 179 -12.87 -17.25 27.88
CA LEU A 179 -14.10 -18.06 27.77
C LEU A 179 -13.91 -19.48 28.30
N ARG A 180 -12.76 -20.11 28.04
CA ARG A 180 -12.47 -21.46 28.58
C ARG A 180 -12.26 -21.47 30.08
N SER A 181 -11.68 -20.43 30.64
CA SER A 181 -11.48 -20.29 32.10
C SER A 181 -12.74 -19.93 32.85
N GLY A 182 -13.81 -19.52 32.15
CA GLY A 182 -15.05 -19.08 32.76
C GLY A 182 -15.02 -17.66 33.35
N GLU A 183 -13.99 -16.88 33.02
CA GLU A 183 -13.92 -15.45 33.37
C GLU A 183 -14.98 -14.63 32.63
N VAL A 184 -15.32 -15.05 31.40
CA VAL A 184 -16.34 -14.41 30.58
C VAL A 184 -17.59 -15.29 30.57
N GLU A 185 -18.64 -14.85 31.27
CA GLU A 185 -19.92 -15.53 31.33
C GLU A 185 -20.86 -15.15 30.19
N THR A 186 -20.69 -13.97 29.64
CA THR A 186 -21.54 -13.46 28.52
C THR A 186 -20.68 -12.78 27.46
N LEU A 187 -20.80 -13.25 26.21
CA LEU A 187 -20.17 -12.65 25.06
C LEU A 187 -21.24 -12.03 24.15
N VAL A 188 -21.09 -10.75 23.84
CA VAL A 188 -21.96 -10.05 22.89
C VAL A 188 -21.18 -9.80 21.61
N ILE A 189 -21.67 -10.33 20.49
CA ILE A 189 -21.06 -10.18 19.16
C ILE A 189 -21.92 -9.21 18.34
N VAL A 190 -21.31 -8.11 17.88
CA VAL A 190 -22.02 -7.10 17.08
C VAL A 190 -21.29 -6.91 15.75
N GLY A 191 -21.99 -7.25 14.66
CA GLY A 191 -21.49 -7.01 13.29
C GLY A 191 -20.37 -7.92 12.81
N GLY A 192 -20.00 -8.95 13.57
CA GLY A 192 -18.92 -9.87 13.22
C GLY A 192 -19.36 -11.34 13.33
N ASN A 193 -18.57 -12.22 12.72
CA ASN A 193 -18.64 -13.67 12.92
C ASN A 193 -17.21 -14.15 13.14
N PRO A 194 -16.76 -14.24 14.40
CA PRO A 194 -15.39 -14.59 14.77
C PRO A 194 -15.03 -16.05 14.49
#